data_750bfece90b9413f5181c0e0d6b705f9
#
_entry.id   750bfece90b9413f5181c0e0d6b705f9
#
_cell.length_a   1.000
_cell.length_b   1.000
_cell.length_c   1.000
_cell.angle_alpha   90.00
_cell.angle_beta   90.00
_cell.angle_gamma   90.00
#
_symmetry.space_group_name_H-M   'P 1'
#
loop_
_entity.id
_entity.type
_entity.pdbx_description
1 polymer ?
#
loop_
_entity_poly.entity_id
_entity_poly.type
_entity_poly.pdbx_seq_one_letter_code
_entity_poly.pdbx_strand_id
1 'polypeptide(L)'
;MLDAFLTNCRLADGRVVDIGIADGKIAIVGEGAAPTSSNSAPALDIGGDLVLPGLVDGHMHLDKTLTGLPWMGHAAGSTRMSRIETDKTILPYLPLSTEERAGNLIRECVAQGTSHLRTHVDIDLESGLAKLEGVLAAR
;
A
#
# COMPACT_ATOMS: atom_id res chain seq x y z
N MET A 1 27.42 -0.91 -0.13
CA MET A 1 27.50 0.57 -0.30
C MET A 1 26.15 1.13 0.10
N LEU A 2 26.07 2.33 0.67
CA LEU A 2 24.77 2.92 0.98
C LEU A 2 24.15 3.50 -0.30
N ASP A 3 22.84 3.31 -0.47
CA ASP A 3 22.08 3.74 -1.65
C ASP A 3 21.55 5.16 -1.47
N ALA A 4 21.17 5.52 -0.25
CA ALA A 4 20.63 6.83 0.09
C ALA A 4 20.73 7.12 1.60
N PHE A 5 20.60 8.40 1.94
CA PHE A 5 20.37 8.88 3.31
C PHE A 5 19.10 9.73 3.38
N LEU A 6 18.38 9.58 4.49
CA LEU A 6 17.40 10.55 4.96
C LEU A 6 18.02 11.28 6.15
N THR A 7 18.09 12.60 6.11
CA THR A 7 18.67 13.42 7.18
C THR A 7 17.59 14.18 7.93
N ASN A 8 17.90 14.60 9.17
CA ASN A 8 16.97 15.33 10.03
C ASN A 8 15.63 14.60 10.25
N CYS A 9 15.65 13.29 10.40
CA CYS A 9 14.48 12.45 10.65
C CYS A 9 14.10 12.50 12.12
N ARG A 10 12.90 12.96 12.49
CA ARG A 10 12.40 12.88 13.84
C ARG A 10 11.71 11.55 14.09
N LEU A 11 12.19 10.80 15.08
CA LEU A 11 11.58 9.54 15.50
C LEU A 11 10.42 9.78 16.48
N ALA A 12 9.60 8.75 16.72
CA ALA A 12 8.46 8.80 17.63
C ALA A 12 8.84 9.13 19.10
N ASP A 13 10.08 8.83 19.49
CA ASP A 13 10.62 9.15 20.81
C ASP A 13 11.19 10.58 20.92
N GLY A 14 11.11 11.36 19.83
CA GLY A 14 11.55 12.75 19.75
C GLY A 14 13.01 12.95 19.32
N ARG A 15 13.82 11.89 19.21
CA ARG A 15 15.20 12.03 18.71
C ARG A 15 15.19 12.44 17.24
N VAL A 16 16.15 13.28 16.87
CA VAL A 16 16.42 13.61 15.47
C VAL A 16 17.66 12.84 15.03
N VAL A 17 17.53 12.03 13.98
CA VAL A 17 18.56 11.12 13.50
C VAL A 17 18.69 11.18 11.99
N ASP A 18 19.80 10.65 11.48
CA ASP A 18 19.94 10.30 10.07
C ASP A 18 19.71 8.80 9.88
N ILE A 19 19.12 8.43 8.73
CA ILE A 19 18.80 7.05 8.37
C ILE A 19 19.52 6.74 7.05
N GLY A 20 20.44 5.77 7.09
CA GLY A 20 21.12 5.26 5.90
C GLY A 20 20.45 4.00 5.37
N ILE A 21 20.28 3.93 4.05
CA ILE A 21 19.62 2.83 3.34
C ILE A 21 20.65 2.09 2.48
N ALA A 22 20.63 0.76 2.53
CA ALA A 22 21.41 -0.11 1.66
C ALA A 22 20.60 -1.34 1.27
N ASP A 23 20.60 -1.71 0.00
CA ASP A 23 19.87 -2.87 -0.55
C ASP A 23 18.39 -2.89 -0.11
N GLY A 24 17.73 -1.72 -0.14
CA GLY A 24 16.34 -1.54 0.26
C GLY A 24 16.06 -1.73 1.75
N LYS A 25 17.09 -1.71 2.61
CA LYS A 25 16.97 -1.89 4.06
C LYS A 25 17.58 -0.72 4.80
N ILE A 26 17.07 -0.47 6.02
CA ILE A 26 17.70 0.45 6.96
C ILE A 26 19.00 -0.17 7.45
N ALA A 27 20.13 0.44 7.12
CA ALA A 27 21.46 -0.01 7.47
C ALA A 27 22.06 0.79 8.64
N ILE A 28 21.70 2.07 8.78
CA ILE A 28 22.21 2.99 9.79
C ILE A 28 21.04 3.80 10.36
N VAL A 29 21.04 4.01 11.66
CA VAL A 29 20.20 5.01 12.35
C VAL A 29 21.07 5.67 13.41
N GLY A 30 21.31 6.97 13.31
CA GLY A 30 22.15 7.66 14.28
C GLY A 30 22.17 9.17 14.07
N GLU A 31 22.48 9.92 15.13
CA GLU A 31 22.66 11.37 15.06
C GLU A 31 23.92 11.72 14.26
N GLY A 32 23.78 12.61 13.26
CA GLY A 32 24.88 13.04 12.42
C GLY A 32 25.56 11.91 11.63
N ALA A 33 24.84 10.82 11.34
CA ALA A 33 25.40 9.66 10.66
C ALA A 33 25.58 9.85 9.16
N ALA A 34 24.97 10.88 8.56
CA ALA A 34 25.14 11.18 7.15
C ALA A 34 26.57 11.67 6.87
N PRO A 35 27.25 11.10 5.86
CA PRO A 35 28.61 11.51 5.53
C PRO A 35 28.62 12.93 4.96
N THR A 36 29.63 13.70 5.33
CA THR A 36 29.83 15.10 4.87
C THR A 36 30.56 15.21 3.53
N SER A 37 30.97 14.09 2.92
CA SER A 37 31.75 14.09 1.68
C SER A 37 30.85 14.09 0.42
N SER A 38 31.30 14.79 -0.62
CA SER A 38 30.60 14.91 -1.91
C SER A 38 30.49 13.60 -2.72
N ASN A 39 31.20 12.53 -2.32
CA ASN A 39 31.17 11.19 -2.94
C ASN A 39 30.26 10.22 -2.17
N SER A 40 29.38 10.71 -1.31
CA SER A 40 28.46 9.91 -0.54
C SER A 40 27.19 9.58 -1.34
N ALA A 41 26.43 8.61 -0.85
CA ALA A 41 25.08 8.32 -1.34
C ALA A 41 24.19 9.60 -1.30
N PRO A 42 23.22 9.73 -2.20
CA PRO A 42 22.33 10.89 -2.21
C PRO A 42 21.61 11.04 -0.87
N ALA A 43 21.47 12.26 -0.39
CA ALA A 43 20.81 12.57 0.86
C ALA A 43 19.56 13.44 0.62
N LEU A 44 18.47 13.08 1.28
CA LEU A 44 17.23 13.86 1.32
C LEU A 44 17.03 14.39 2.74
N ASP A 45 16.97 15.73 2.88
CA ASP A 45 16.63 16.35 4.16
C ASP A 45 15.12 16.29 4.40
N ILE A 46 14.74 15.65 5.51
CA ILE A 46 13.34 15.50 5.95
C ILE A 46 12.85 16.70 6.76
N GLY A 47 13.76 17.62 7.11
CA GLY A 47 13.40 18.89 7.77
C GLY A 47 12.84 18.76 9.18
N GLY A 48 13.07 17.65 9.86
CA GLY A 48 12.53 17.40 11.20
C GLY A 48 11.12 16.81 11.22
N ASP A 49 10.59 16.40 10.08
CA ASP A 49 9.32 15.70 10.04
C ASP A 49 9.40 14.31 10.70
N LEU A 50 8.25 13.84 11.19
CA LEU A 50 8.14 12.56 11.88
C LEU A 50 8.29 11.41 10.87
N VAL A 51 9.26 10.55 11.11
CA VAL A 51 9.46 9.31 10.34
C VAL A 51 8.90 8.14 11.13
N LEU A 52 8.02 7.39 10.48
CA LEU A 52 7.37 6.20 11.02
C LEU A 52 7.65 4.98 10.13
N PRO A 53 7.58 3.76 10.68
CA PRO A 53 7.50 2.57 9.84
C PRO A 53 6.33 2.66 8.87
N GLY A 54 6.45 2.05 7.69
CA GLY A 54 5.35 1.97 6.74
C GLY A 54 4.09 1.36 7.37
N LEU A 55 2.93 1.87 6.99
CA LEU A 55 1.64 1.43 7.51
C LEU A 55 1.37 -0.03 7.12
N VAL A 56 0.63 -0.72 7.96
CA VAL A 56 0.16 -2.10 7.71
C VAL A 56 -1.36 -2.10 7.67
N ASP A 57 -1.94 -2.41 6.52
CA ASP A 57 -3.36 -2.68 6.42
C ASP A 57 -3.61 -4.17 6.66
N GLY A 58 -4.11 -4.49 7.83
CA GLY A 58 -4.34 -5.89 8.28
C GLY A 58 -5.61 -6.53 7.74
N HIS A 59 -6.51 -5.78 7.09
CA HIS A 59 -7.77 -6.30 6.58
C HIS A 59 -8.33 -5.44 5.45
N MET A 60 -8.25 -5.92 4.23
CA MET A 60 -8.91 -5.30 3.08
C MET A 60 -9.43 -6.35 2.09
N HIS A 61 -10.18 -5.91 1.09
CA HIS A 61 -10.69 -6.70 -0.01
C HIS A 61 -10.28 -6.09 -1.35
N LEU A 62 -9.16 -6.52 -1.90
CA LEU A 62 -8.68 -6.09 -3.21
C LEU A 62 -9.56 -6.62 -4.36
N ASP A 63 -10.21 -7.76 -4.15
CA ASP A 63 -11.07 -8.41 -5.14
C ASP A 63 -12.35 -7.63 -5.46
N LYS A 64 -12.86 -6.85 -4.51
CA LYS A 64 -14.15 -6.14 -4.61
C LYS A 64 -14.01 -4.63 -4.78
N THR A 65 -12.81 -4.09 -4.76
CA THR A 65 -12.61 -2.65 -4.90
C THR A 65 -13.16 -2.14 -6.22
N LEU A 66 -13.66 -0.91 -6.20
CA LEU A 66 -14.12 -0.17 -7.37
C LEU A 66 -13.14 0.93 -7.78
N THR A 67 -11.92 0.91 -7.21
CA THR A 67 -10.88 1.93 -7.46
C THR A 67 -10.51 1.97 -8.94
N GLY A 68 -10.52 3.18 -9.50
CA GLY A 68 -10.28 3.42 -10.93
C GLY A 68 -11.56 3.49 -11.77
N LEU A 69 -12.73 3.23 -11.17
CA LEU A 69 -14.03 3.41 -11.80
C LEU A 69 -14.67 4.75 -11.39
N PRO A 70 -15.59 5.29 -12.20
CA PRO A 70 -16.46 6.38 -11.76
C PRO A 70 -17.20 6.00 -10.47
N TRP A 71 -17.46 7.00 -9.64
CA TRP A 71 -18.23 6.76 -8.42
C TRP A 71 -19.58 6.09 -8.72
N MET A 72 -19.87 5.02 -8.00
CA MET A 72 -21.13 4.28 -8.09
C MET A 72 -21.83 4.30 -6.74
N GLY A 73 -23.13 4.66 -6.75
CA GLY A 73 -23.95 4.62 -5.54
C GLY A 73 -24.10 3.19 -5.01
N HIS A 74 -24.13 3.05 -3.68
CA HIS A 74 -24.35 1.77 -3.04
C HIS A 74 -25.81 1.32 -3.25
N ALA A 75 -26.01 0.23 -3.96
CA ALA A 75 -27.35 -0.29 -4.33
C ALA A 75 -27.80 -1.48 -3.46
N ALA A 76 -26.95 -1.97 -2.56
CA ALA A 76 -27.27 -3.12 -1.71
C ALA A 76 -28.17 -2.73 -0.52
N GLY A 77 -28.97 -3.68 -0.06
CA GLY A 77 -29.75 -3.54 1.17
C GLY A 77 -28.86 -3.51 2.44
N SER A 78 -29.50 -3.45 3.61
CA SER A 78 -28.81 -3.26 4.89
C SER A 78 -28.10 -4.52 5.41
N THR A 79 -28.40 -5.71 4.88
CA THR A 79 -27.86 -6.97 5.37
C THR A 79 -26.54 -7.34 4.67
N ARG A 80 -25.69 -8.12 5.37
CA ARG A 80 -24.46 -8.66 4.74
C ARG A 80 -24.79 -9.51 3.51
N MET A 81 -25.84 -10.31 3.56
CA MET A 81 -26.23 -11.17 2.44
C MET A 81 -26.61 -10.34 1.22
N SER A 82 -27.43 -9.30 1.38
CA SER A 82 -27.81 -8.43 0.26
C SER A 82 -26.59 -7.72 -0.38
N ARG A 83 -25.55 -7.43 0.39
CA ARG A 83 -24.29 -6.88 -0.15
C ARG A 83 -23.53 -7.91 -0.98
N ILE A 84 -23.43 -9.15 -0.50
CA ILE A 84 -22.79 -10.25 -1.24
C ILE A 84 -23.54 -10.52 -2.56
N GLU A 85 -24.86 -10.53 -2.54
CA GLU A 85 -25.69 -10.72 -3.74
C GLU A 85 -25.49 -9.56 -4.73
N THR A 86 -25.42 -8.33 -4.24
CA THR A 86 -25.12 -7.15 -5.08
C THR A 86 -23.73 -7.24 -5.71
N ASP A 87 -22.71 -7.62 -4.95
CA ASP A 87 -21.36 -7.81 -5.47
C ASP A 87 -21.35 -8.84 -6.62
N LYS A 88 -22.06 -9.96 -6.47
CA LYS A 88 -22.18 -10.98 -7.51
C LYS A 88 -22.86 -10.48 -8.79
N THR A 89 -23.78 -9.56 -8.69
CA THR A 89 -24.47 -8.97 -9.85
C THR A 89 -23.71 -7.84 -10.53
N ILE A 90 -22.81 -7.16 -9.83
CA ILE A 90 -22.09 -5.99 -10.34
C ILE A 90 -20.68 -6.33 -10.80
N LEU A 91 -19.90 -7.03 -9.97
CA LEU A 91 -18.47 -7.23 -10.22
C LEU A 91 -18.13 -7.89 -11.56
N PRO A 92 -18.90 -8.91 -12.05
CA PRO A 92 -18.61 -9.55 -13.33
C PRO A 92 -18.75 -8.64 -14.55
N TYR A 93 -19.50 -7.54 -14.43
CA TYR A 93 -19.81 -6.63 -15.54
C TYR A 93 -19.06 -5.32 -15.48
N LEU A 94 -18.12 -5.18 -14.56
CA LEU A 94 -17.30 -3.96 -14.47
C LEU A 94 -16.37 -3.85 -15.68
N PRO A 95 -16.10 -2.63 -16.18
CA PRO A 95 -15.22 -2.41 -17.34
C PRO A 95 -13.74 -2.64 -17.04
N LEU A 96 -13.35 -2.65 -15.76
CA LEU A 96 -11.99 -2.98 -15.30
C LEU A 96 -11.95 -4.36 -14.68
N SER A 97 -10.93 -5.12 -15.00
CA SER A 97 -10.66 -6.44 -14.39
C SER A 97 -10.38 -6.34 -12.90
N THR A 98 -10.44 -7.46 -12.18
CA THR A 98 -10.02 -7.53 -10.78
C THR A 98 -8.56 -7.12 -10.61
N GLU A 99 -7.66 -7.52 -11.52
CA GLU A 99 -6.26 -7.13 -11.53
C GLU A 99 -6.09 -5.60 -11.59
N GLU A 100 -6.74 -4.95 -12.54
CA GLU A 100 -6.64 -3.49 -12.73
C GLU A 100 -7.16 -2.73 -11.51
N ARG A 101 -8.32 -3.12 -10.98
CA ARG A 101 -8.92 -2.48 -9.80
C ARG A 101 -8.09 -2.70 -8.54
N ALA A 102 -7.61 -3.92 -8.32
CA ALA A 102 -6.71 -4.26 -7.23
C ALA A 102 -5.39 -3.48 -7.32
N GLY A 103 -4.76 -3.43 -8.51
CA GLY A 103 -3.55 -2.65 -8.75
C GLY A 103 -3.74 -1.16 -8.51
N ASN A 104 -4.89 -0.60 -8.89
CA ASN A 104 -5.22 0.80 -8.59
C ASN A 104 -5.25 1.04 -7.08
N LEU A 105 -5.95 0.20 -6.30
CA LEU A 105 -6.04 0.36 -4.85
C LEU A 105 -4.68 0.16 -4.17
N ILE A 106 -3.87 -0.80 -4.62
CA ILE A 106 -2.51 -1.01 -4.09
C ILE A 106 -1.67 0.26 -4.28
N ARG A 107 -1.70 0.87 -5.48
CA ARG A 107 -0.96 2.12 -5.74
C ARG A 107 -1.40 3.26 -4.83
N GLU A 108 -2.70 3.42 -4.61
CA GLU A 108 -3.23 4.41 -3.66
C GLU A 108 -2.74 4.15 -2.22
N CYS A 109 -2.80 2.91 -1.76
CA CYS A 109 -2.31 2.53 -0.44
C CYS A 109 -0.80 2.82 -0.29
N VAL A 110 0.00 2.47 -1.29
CA VAL A 110 1.45 2.74 -1.29
C VAL A 110 1.72 4.25 -1.29
N ALA A 111 0.99 5.02 -2.08
CA ALA A 111 1.12 6.49 -2.12
C ALA A 111 0.79 7.14 -0.76
N GLN A 112 -0.02 6.49 0.08
CA GLN A 112 -0.33 6.93 1.44
C GLN A 112 0.57 6.31 2.52
N GLY A 113 1.65 5.62 2.12
CA GLY A 113 2.65 5.07 3.03
C GLY A 113 2.38 3.65 3.53
N THR A 114 1.44 2.91 2.94
CA THR A 114 1.22 1.51 3.27
C THR A 114 2.32 0.63 2.65
N SER A 115 3.02 -0.13 3.48
CA SER A 115 4.09 -1.05 3.06
C SER A 115 3.66 -2.51 3.05
N HIS A 116 2.63 -2.87 3.78
CA HIS A 116 2.12 -4.24 3.89
C HIS A 116 0.60 -4.24 3.83
N LEU A 117 0.06 -5.16 3.01
CA LEU A 117 -1.37 -5.36 2.84
C LEU A 117 -1.73 -6.81 3.12
N ARG A 118 -2.77 -7.02 3.92
CA ARG A 118 -3.40 -8.34 4.07
C ARG A 118 -4.79 -8.29 3.45
N THR A 119 -4.93 -8.86 2.26
CA THR A 119 -6.22 -8.94 1.58
C THR A 119 -6.94 -10.25 1.87
N HIS A 120 -8.26 -10.18 1.93
CA HIS A 120 -9.15 -11.32 1.80
C HIS A 120 -9.69 -11.36 0.38
N VAL A 121 -10.07 -12.55 -0.08
CA VAL A 121 -10.66 -12.75 -1.40
C VAL A 121 -11.88 -13.67 -1.23
N ASP A 122 -13.02 -13.24 -1.75
CA ASP A 122 -14.21 -14.05 -1.75
C ASP A 122 -14.15 -15.07 -2.89
N ILE A 123 -14.27 -16.34 -2.54
CA ILE A 123 -14.35 -17.46 -3.48
C ILE A 123 -15.77 -18.01 -3.46
N ASP A 124 -16.39 -18.14 -4.62
CA ASP A 124 -17.73 -18.71 -4.79
C ASP A 124 -17.80 -19.62 -6.02
N LEU A 125 -18.90 -20.37 -6.15
CA LEU A 125 -19.05 -21.35 -7.23
C LEU A 125 -19.12 -20.72 -8.62
N GLU A 126 -19.54 -19.46 -8.74
CA GLU A 126 -19.70 -18.77 -10.01
C GLU A 126 -18.38 -18.20 -10.50
N SER A 127 -17.65 -17.50 -9.62
CA SER A 127 -16.36 -16.88 -9.93
C SER A 127 -15.17 -17.85 -9.84
N GLY A 128 -15.33 -18.99 -9.18
CA GLY A 128 -14.24 -19.93 -8.93
C GLY A 128 -13.03 -19.22 -8.30
N LEU A 129 -11.87 -19.34 -8.94
CA LEU A 129 -10.62 -18.72 -8.50
C LEU A 129 -10.29 -17.40 -9.23
N ALA A 130 -11.12 -16.94 -10.16
CA ALA A 130 -10.80 -15.79 -11.02
C ALA A 130 -10.47 -14.50 -10.22
N LYS A 131 -11.17 -14.26 -9.11
CA LYS A 131 -10.88 -13.11 -8.24
C LYS A 131 -9.51 -13.24 -7.56
N LEU A 132 -9.17 -14.45 -7.09
CA LEU A 132 -7.87 -14.74 -6.49
C LEU A 132 -6.75 -14.56 -7.50
N GLU A 133 -6.91 -15.10 -8.71
CA GLU A 133 -5.94 -14.96 -9.81
C GLU A 133 -5.71 -13.49 -10.17
N GLY A 134 -6.79 -12.70 -10.27
CA GLY A 134 -6.69 -11.27 -10.53
C GLY A 134 -5.95 -10.49 -9.42
N VAL A 135 -6.19 -10.83 -8.15
CA VAL A 135 -5.46 -10.21 -7.03
C VAL A 135 -3.99 -10.62 -7.00
N LEU A 136 -3.67 -11.87 -7.33
CA LEU A 136 -2.29 -12.34 -7.43
C LEU A 136 -1.53 -11.69 -8.60
N ALA A 137 -2.21 -11.41 -9.71
CA ALA A 137 -1.63 -10.72 -10.86
C ALA A 137 -1.33 -9.24 -10.58
N ALA A 138 -2.11 -8.60 -9.70
CA ALA A 138 -1.89 -7.21 -9.29
C ALA A 138 -0.73 -7.01 -8.29
N ARG A 139 -0.11 -8.08 -7.82
CA ARG A 139 0.91 -8.10 -6.75
C ARG A 139 2.26 -7.54 -7.20
#